data_d1f1298c155856f519bdd48da2711e16
#
_entry.id   d1f1298c155856f519bdd48da2711e16
#
_cell.length_a   1.000
_cell.length_b   1.000
_cell.length_c   1.000
_cell.angle_alpha   90.00
_cell.angle_beta   90.00
_cell.angle_gamma   90.00
#
_symmetry.space_group_name_H-M   'P 1'
#
loop_
_entity.id
_entity.type
_entity.pdbx_description
1 polymer ?
#
loop_
_entity_poly.entity_id
_entity_poly.type
_entity_poly.pdbx_seq_one_letter_code
_entity_poly.pdbx_strand_id
1 'polypeptide(L)'
;MDVGVIGVGVMGRNHVRIYSELKSVDSLGIFDVNADAAKALGEKHGATVYGSISELLDNSDAVSVVVPTQFHSTVVGEVFKKKRSVLIEKPICATSAEAEQLMKGAPEGIIVGVGHIERFNPIVSEIKKIVKNPLYVEMKRHNPTSARVTGSSVVEDLMIHDIDILLNEFFLHPHDIHSVGNADVMSVLMNCNNIPVVLSASRKASKKIRLFYIEDEDFTIEGDFMTQEVTIHRKPGQYQIEAQRYVQENIIEKVMVGKVEPLKQELETFIDCVKNQSPFPVTPEQAIRNLEFCEKVRAAH
;
A
#
# COMPACT_ATOMS: atom_id res chain seq x y z
N MET A 1 5.10 -20.34 -13.82
CA MET A 1 5.30 -18.99 -14.39
C MET A 1 6.68 -18.50 -14.04
N ASP A 2 7.41 -17.97 -14.99
CA ASP A 2 8.75 -17.43 -14.79
C ASP A 2 8.64 -15.98 -14.35
N VAL A 3 9.20 -15.65 -13.18
CA VAL A 3 9.03 -14.33 -12.55
C VAL A 3 10.37 -13.66 -12.37
N GLY A 4 10.43 -12.36 -12.68
CA GLY A 4 11.59 -11.53 -12.46
C GLY A 4 11.41 -10.50 -11.35
N VAL A 5 12.47 -10.17 -10.62
CA VAL A 5 12.52 -9.04 -9.69
C VAL A 5 13.66 -8.10 -10.09
N ILE A 6 13.30 -6.85 -10.39
CA ILE A 6 14.24 -5.80 -10.76
C ILE A 6 14.43 -4.86 -9.56
N GLY A 7 15.62 -4.91 -8.96
CA GLY A 7 15.95 -4.22 -7.71
C GLY A 7 15.86 -5.15 -6.50
N VAL A 8 16.98 -5.34 -5.78
CA VAL A 8 17.08 -6.21 -4.59
C VAL A 8 17.37 -5.40 -3.31
N GLY A 9 16.84 -4.18 -3.24
CA GLY A 9 16.82 -3.36 -2.03
C GLY A 9 15.97 -4.00 -0.91
N VAL A 10 15.54 -3.20 0.07
CA VAL A 10 14.79 -3.70 1.23
C VAL A 10 13.49 -4.40 0.80
N MET A 11 12.69 -3.79 -0.09
CA MET A 11 11.44 -4.40 -0.57
C MET A 11 11.73 -5.52 -1.56
N GLY A 12 12.69 -5.36 -2.50
CA GLY A 12 13.03 -6.40 -3.45
C GLY A 12 13.43 -7.72 -2.80
N ARG A 13 14.16 -7.68 -1.68
CA ARG A 13 14.47 -8.90 -0.89
C ARG A 13 13.23 -9.61 -0.38
N ASN A 14 12.20 -8.86 0.01
CA ASN A 14 10.94 -9.45 0.45
C ASN A 14 10.18 -10.07 -0.74
N HIS A 15 10.16 -9.40 -1.92
CA HIS A 15 9.59 -9.96 -3.14
C HIS A 15 10.28 -11.27 -3.54
N VAL A 16 11.62 -11.28 -3.58
CA VAL A 16 12.42 -12.49 -3.91
C VAL A 16 12.12 -13.61 -2.94
N ARG A 17 12.09 -13.35 -1.61
CA ARG A 17 11.76 -14.36 -0.60
C ARG A 17 10.38 -14.96 -0.88
N ILE A 18 9.37 -14.13 -1.05
CA ILE A 18 8.00 -14.61 -1.22
C ILE A 18 7.87 -15.39 -2.53
N TYR A 19 8.36 -14.85 -3.66
CA TYR A 19 8.30 -15.57 -4.93
C TYR A 19 9.03 -16.92 -4.88
N SER A 20 10.14 -17.04 -4.14
CA SER A 20 10.84 -18.31 -3.95
C SER A 20 10.05 -19.36 -3.14
N GLU A 21 9.04 -18.91 -2.38
CA GLU A 21 8.17 -19.76 -1.58
C GLU A 21 6.87 -20.14 -2.31
N LEU A 22 6.51 -19.42 -3.40
CA LEU A 22 5.26 -19.63 -4.12
C LEU A 22 5.35 -20.82 -5.09
N LYS A 23 4.49 -21.80 -4.91
CA LYS A 23 4.37 -22.97 -5.82
C LYS A 23 3.93 -22.60 -7.25
N SER A 24 3.38 -21.40 -7.42
CA SER A 24 2.93 -20.88 -8.71
C SER A 24 4.05 -20.26 -9.54
N VAL A 25 5.25 -20.13 -8.98
CA VAL A 25 6.48 -19.64 -9.63
C VAL A 25 7.35 -20.84 -9.98
N ASP A 26 7.64 -21.04 -11.27
CA ASP A 26 8.44 -22.14 -11.77
C ASP A 26 9.92 -21.81 -11.76
N SER A 27 10.28 -20.56 -12.15
CA SER A 27 11.62 -20.03 -12.05
C SER A 27 11.60 -18.58 -11.56
N LEU A 28 12.64 -18.19 -10.83
CA LEU A 28 12.81 -16.85 -10.28
C LEU A 28 14.11 -16.22 -10.79
N GLY A 29 13.99 -15.11 -11.49
CA GLY A 29 15.11 -14.30 -11.96
C GLY A 29 15.25 -13.01 -11.15
N ILE A 30 16.48 -12.54 -10.96
CA ILE A 30 16.74 -11.25 -10.29
C ILE A 30 17.79 -10.45 -11.02
N PHE A 31 17.65 -9.12 -10.94
CA PHE A 31 18.63 -8.15 -11.40
C PHE A 31 18.75 -6.99 -10.42
N ASP A 32 19.98 -6.55 -10.18
CA ASP A 32 20.29 -5.30 -9.47
C ASP A 32 21.60 -4.72 -10.02
N VAL A 33 21.74 -3.42 -9.98
CA VAL A 33 23.00 -2.73 -10.33
C VAL A 33 24.14 -3.08 -9.36
N ASN A 34 23.80 -3.48 -8.14
CA ASN A 34 24.70 -4.07 -7.16
C ASN A 34 24.77 -5.60 -7.37
N ALA A 35 25.69 -6.04 -8.21
CA ALA A 35 25.84 -7.44 -8.57
C ALA A 35 26.13 -8.35 -7.37
N ASP A 36 26.88 -7.87 -6.36
CA ASP A 36 27.19 -8.66 -5.15
C ASP A 36 25.94 -8.88 -4.30
N ALA A 37 25.08 -7.86 -4.17
CA ALA A 37 23.80 -7.98 -3.47
C ALA A 37 22.85 -8.96 -4.19
N ALA A 38 22.80 -8.88 -5.53
CA ALA A 38 22.00 -9.79 -6.34
C ALA A 38 22.52 -11.23 -6.20
N LYS A 39 23.83 -11.45 -6.30
CA LYS A 39 24.45 -12.77 -6.16
C LYS A 39 24.16 -13.42 -4.80
N ALA A 40 24.41 -12.68 -3.72
CA ALA A 40 24.15 -13.18 -2.37
C ALA A 40 22.67 -13.56 -2.15
N LEU A 41 21.75 -12.77 -2.72
CA LEU A 41 20.30 -13.05 -2.62
C LEU A 41 19.89 -14.22 -3.51
N GLY A 42 20.46 -14.33 -4.72
CA GLY A 42 20.25 -15.45 -5.64
C GLY A 42 20.68 -16.78 -5.04
N GLU A 43 21.87 -16.85 -4.46
CA GLU A 43 22.37 -18.03 -3.76
C GLU A 43 21.47 -18.45 -2.60
N LYS A 44 20.96 -17.46 -1.83
CA LYS A 44 20.11 -17.72 -0.67
C LYS A 44 18.73 -18.29 -1.04
N HIS A 45 18.14 -17.82 -2.14
CA HIS A 45 16.77 -18.14 -2.52
C HIS A 45 16.64 -19.00 -3.79
N GLY A 46 17.75 -19.47 -4.36
CA GLY A 46 17.76 -20.26 -5.58
C GLY A 46 17.32 -19.49 -6.82
N ALA A 47 17.49 -18.14 -6.82
CA ALA A 47 17.11 -17.30 -7.93
C ALA A 47 18.28 -17.13 -8.93
N THR A 48 17.96 -17.12 -10.22
CA THR A 48 18.94 -16.87 -11.29
C THR A 48 19.28 -15.38 -11.34
N VAL A 49 20.56 -15.05 -11.27
CA VAL A 49 21.05 -13.67 -11.37
C VAL A 49 21.35 -13.35 -12.82
N TYR A 50 20.68 -12.35 -13.40
CA TYR A 50 20.91 -11.91 -14.76
C TYR A 50 21.88 -10.71 -14.83
N GLY A 51 22.61 -10.59 -15.93
CA GLY A 51 23.58 -9.52 -16.15
C GLY A 51 22.96 -8.20 -16.61
N SER A 52 21.69 -8.23 -17.06
CA SER A 52 20.97 -7.04 -17.52
C SER A 52 19.47 -7.20 -17.34
N ILE A 53 18.75 -6.05 -17.31
CA ILE A 53 17.27 -6.03 -17.32
C ILE A 53 16.74 -6.72 -18.57
N SER A 54 17.33 -6.49 -19.75
CA SER A 54 16.87 -7.11 -20.99
C SER A 54 16.94 -8.63 -20.93
N GLU A 55 18.05 -9.19 -20.42
CA GLU A 55 18.22 -10.63 -20.25
C GLU A 55 17.20 -11.22 -19.28
N LEU A 56 16.95 -10.56 -18.14
CA LEU A 56 15.91 -10.97 -17.19
C LEU A 56 14.53 -10.96 -17.85
N LEU A 57 14.18 -9.90 -18.59
CA LEU A 57 12.89 -9.77 -19.26
C LEU A 57 12.69 -10.81 -20.37
N ASP A 58 13.74 -11.24 -21.05
CA ASP A 58 13.67 -12.29 -22.07
C ASP A 58 13.37 -13.68 -21.45
N ASN A 59 13.65 -13.85 -20.16
CA ASN A 59 13.46 -15.07 -19.40
C ASN A 59 12.34 -14.97 -18.33
N SER A 60 11.44 -14.00 -18.45
CA SER A 60 10.35 -13.82 -17.47
C SER A 60 9.01 -13.61 -18.18
N ASP A 61 7.93 -14.14 -17.62
CA ASP A 61 6.55 -13.88 -18.04
C ASP A 61 6.02 -12.59 -17.41
N ALA A 62 6.38 -12.38 -16.14
CA ALA A 62 5.98 -11.23 -15.33
C ALA A 62 7.12 -10.76 -14.44
N VAL A 63 7.13 -9.47 -14.08
CA VAL A 63 8.18 -8.90 -13.25
C VAL A 63 7.64 -7.98 -12.16
N SER A 64 8.37 -7.91 -11.03
CA SER A 64 8.23 -6.83 -10.05
C SER A 64 9.34 -5.80 -10.24
N VAL A 65 8.97 -4.54 -10.38
CA VAL A 65 9.89 -3.39 -10.42
C VAL A 65 9.96 -2.76 -9.04
N VAL A 66 11.09 -2.94 -8.36
CA VAL A 66 11.32 -2.60 -6.94
C VAL A 66 12.59 -1.76 -6.78
N VAL A 67 12.89 -0.97 -7.79
CA VAL A 67 13.99 0.00 -7.78
C VAL A 67 13.57 1.29 -7.06
N PRO A 68 14.47 2.24 -6.75
CA PRO A 68 14.06 3.55 -6.24
C PRO A 68 13.12 4.28 -7.22
N THR A 69 12.12 4.96 -6.69
CA THR A 69 11.00 5.56 -7.43
C THR A 69 11.41 6.37 -8.65
N GLN A 70 12.51 7.13 -8.54
CA GLN A 70 13.03 7.94 -9.65
C GLN A 70 13.44 7.14 -10.90
N PHE A 71 13.56 5.82 -10.79
CA PHE A 71 13.91 4.93 -11.90
C PHE A 71 12.71 4.11 -12.40
N HIS A 72 11.54 4.22 -11.75
CA HIS A 72 10.37 3.43 -12.10
C HIS A 72 9.99 3.61 -13.57
N SER A 73 9.81 4.85 -14.04
CA SER A 73 9.37 5.10 -15.42
C SER A 73 10.36 4.58 -16.47
N THR A 74 11.65 4.72 -16.21
CA THR A 74 12.69 4.21 -17.13
C THR A 74 12.67 2.69 -17.20
N VAL A 75 12.67 2.02 -16.05
CA VAL A 75 12.71 0.55 -15.98
C VAL A 75 11.40 -0.06 -16.51
N VAL A 76 10.24 0.49 -16.12
CA VAL A 76 8.96 0.02 -16.62
C VAL A 76 8.82 0.25 -18.12
N GLY A 77 9.40 1.33 -18.66
CA GLY A 77 9.48 1.55 -20.11
C GLY A 77 10.23 0.43 -20.85
N GLU A 78 11.27 -0.17 -20.25
CA GLU A 78 11.93 -1.36 -20.80
C GLU A 78 11.05 -2.61 -20.72
N VAL A 79 10.32 -2.77 -19.61
CA VAL A 79 9.35 -3.86 -19.43
C VAL A 79 8.24 -3.80 -20.49
N PHE A 80 7.72 -2.60 -20.77
CA PHE A 80 6.68 -2.38 -21.80
C PHE A 80 7.17 -2.72 -23.21
N LYS A 81 8.42 -2.37 -23.56
CA LYS A 81 9.01 -2.76 -24.86
C LYS A 81 9.06 -4.27 -25.04
N LYS A 82 9.23 -5.02 -23.96
CA LYS A 82 9.25 -6.51 -23.96
C LYS A 82 7.85 -7.11 -23.76
N LYS A 83 6.81 -6.28 -23.60
CA LYS A 83 5.41 -6.69 -23.39
C LYS A 83 5.25 -7.69 -22.23
N ARG A 84 5.94 -7.44 -21.11
CA ARG A 84 5.82 -8.27 -19.90
C ARG A 84 4.83 -7.65 -18.92
N SER A 85 4.06 -8.49 -18.23
CA SER A 85 3.23 -8.03 -17.12
C SER A 85 4.10 -7.51 -15.98
N VAL A 86 3.65 -6.46 -15.29
CA VAL A 86 4.48 -5.78 -14.29
C VAL A 86 3.70 -5.39 -13.04
N LEU A 87 4.29 -5.65 -11.87
CA LEU A 87 3.93 -5.06 -10.60
C LEU A 87 4.97 -3.97 -10.27
N ILE A 88 4.50 -2.73 -10.18
CA ILE A 88 5.34 -1.56 -9.90
C ILE A 88 5.20 -1.21 -8.42
N GLU A 89 6.29 -1.11 -7.68
CA GLU A 89 6.22 -0.64 -6.29
C GLU A 89 5.71 0.80 -6.17
N LYS A 90 5.09 1.09 -5.03
CA LYS A 90 4.60 2.45 -4.74
C LYS A 90 5.76 3.40 -4.34
N PRO A 91 5.62 4.70 -4.65
CA PRO A 91 4.65 5.29 -5.58
C PRO A 91 4.97 4.90 -7.02
N ILE A 92 3.96 4.84 -7.88
CA ILE A 92 4.10 4.38 -9.28
C ILE A 92 5.20 5.12 -10.05
N CYS A 93 5.33 6.44 -9.84
CA CYS A 93 6.37 7.31 -10.38
C CYS A 93 6.68 8.44 -9.38
N ALA A 94 7.61 9.33 -9.71
CA ALA A 94 7.95 10.48 -8.88
C ALA A 94 6.85 11.57 -8.90
N THR A 95 6.11 11.70 -10.00
CA THR A 95 4.98 12.62 -10.16
C THR A 95 3.82 11.95 -10.89
N SER A 96 2.61 12.46 -10.67
CA SER A 96 1.40 12.00 -11.36
C SER A 96 1.51 12.18 -12.88
N ALA A 97 2.04 13.30 -13.35
CA ALA A 97 2.26 13.57 -14.76
C ALA A 97 3.24 12.58 -15.42
N GLU A 98 4.32 12.19 -14.71
CA GLU A 98 5.23 11.14 -15.18
C GLU A 98 4.53 9.79 -15.29
N ALA A 99 3.69 9.44 -14.30
CA ALA A 99 2.93 8.21 -14.32
C ALA A 99 1.90 8.16 -15.46
N GLU A 100 1.18 9.25 -15.71
CA GLU A 100 0.27 9.37 -16.85
C GLU A 100 1.01 9.18 -18.18
N GLN A 101 2.18 9.83 -18.34
CA GLN A 101 2.97 9.71 -19.55
C GLN A 101 3.49 8.28 -19.75
N LEU A 102 3.93 7.62 -18.67
CA LEU A 102 4.36 6.22 -18.70
C LEU A 102 3.22 5.31 -19.17
N MET A 103 2.02 5.47 -18.61
CA MET A 103 0.88 4.61 -18.91
C MET A 103 0.33 4.77 -20.33
N LYS A 104 0.54 5.92 -21.00
CA LYS A 104 0.24 6.06 -22.43
C LYS A 104 1.06 5.11 -23.32
N GLY A 105 2.22 4.66 -22.82
CA GLY A 105 3.08 3.69 -23.51
C GLY A 105 2.82 2.22 -23.12
N ALA A 106 1.85 1.95 -22.26
CA ALA A 106 1.55 0.59 -21.84
C ALA A 106 1.00 -0.24 -23.01
N PRO A 107 1.59 -1.41 -23.32
CA PRO A 107 1.08 -2.27 -24.39
C PRO A 107 -0.20 -2.96 -23.96
N GLU A 108 -1.05 -3.26 -24.94
CA GLU A 108 -2.23 -4.08 -24.70
C GLU A 108 -1.87 -5.53 -24.36
N GLY A 109 -2.73 -6.19 -23.61
CA GLY A 109 -2.62 -7.61 -23.29
C GLY A 109 -1.65 -7.95 -22.15
N ILE A 110 -1.09 -6.96 -21.46
CA ILE A 110 -0.32 -7.18 -20.23
C ILE A 110 -1.11 -6.75 -19.00
N ILE A 111 -0.78 -7.33 -17.86
CA ILE A 111 -1.29 -6.89 -16.56
C ILE A 111 -0.30 -5.88 -15.96
N VAL A 112 -0.79 -4.70 -15.62
CA VAL A 112 -0.03 -3.68 -14.88
C VAL A 112 -0.70 -3.47 -13.52
N GLY A 113 0.03 -3.77 -12.46
CA GLY A 113 -0.39 -3.56 -11.07
C GLY A 113 0.52 -2.58 -10.35
N VAL A 114 0.03 -1.99 -9.26
CA VAL A 114 0.84 -1.13 -8.39
C VAL A 114 0.82 -1.64 -6.96
N GLY A 115 2.00 -1.69 -6.32
CA GLY A 115 2.25 -2.30 -5.02
C GLY A 115 1.73 -1.49 -3.84
N HIS A 116 0.43 -1.24 -3.74
CA HIS A 116 -0.19 -0.68 -2.54
C HIS A 116 -0.55 -1.81 -1.57
N ILE A 117 0.47 -2.38 -0.94
CA ILE A 117 0.43 -3.56 -0.07
C ILE A 117 -0.68 -3.52 1.01
N GLU A 118 -0.99 -2.34 1.57
CA GLU A 118 -2.00 -2.23 2.64
C GLU A 118 -3.44 -2.52 2.16
N ARG A 119 -3.69 -2.50 0.83
CA ARG A 119 -4.95 -2.99 0.24
C ARG A 119 -5.20 -4.47 0.53
N PHE A 120 -4.12 -5.24 0.68
CA PHE A 120 -4.15 -6.68 0.95
C PHE A 120 -4.10 -6.99 2.45
N ASN A 121 -4.12 -5.96 3.30
CA ASN A 121 -4.28 -6.14 4.73
C ASN A 121 -5.74 -6.51 5.04
N PRO A 122 -6.00 -7.65 5.69
CA PRO A 122 -7.36 -8.18 5.84
C PRO A 122 -8.28 -7.28 6.65
N ILE A 123 -7.75 -6.41 7.51
CA ILE A 123 -8.59 -5.48 8.28
C ILE A 123 -9.34 -4.49 7.37
N VAL A 124 -8.78 -4.13 6.21
CA VAL A 124 -9.42 -3.17 5.27
C VAL A 124 -10.76 -3.73 4.79
N SER A 125 -10.74 -4.99 4.33
CA SER A 125 -11.97 -5.65 3.86
C SER A 125 -12.97 -5.87 4.99
N GLU A 126 -12.51 -6.18 6.21
CA GLU A 126 -13.41 -6.36 7.36
C GLU A 126 -14.04 -5.02 7.79
N ILE A 127 -13.25 -3.96 7.91
CA ILE A 127 -13.78 -2.63 8.25
C ILE A 127 -14.78 -2.17 7.19
N LYS A 128 -14.49 -2.39 5.90
CA LYS A 128 -15.40 -2.04 4.79
C LYS A 128 -16.77 -2.72 4.88
N LYS A 129 -16.83 -3.96 5.39
CA LYS A 129 -18.10 -4.69 5.60
C LYS A 129 -18.92 -4.14 6.75
N ILE A 130 -18.26 -3.52 7.74
CA ILE A 130 -18.87 -3.08 9.01
C ILE A 130 -19.37 -1.64 8.90
N VAL A 131 -18.56 -0.75 8.32
CA VAL A 131 -18.87 0.69 8.19
C VAL A 131 -20.11 0.91 7.32
N LYS A 132 -21.02 1.76 7.80
CA LYS A 132 -22.26 2.10 7.10
C LYS A 132 -22.43 3.61 6.90
N ASN A 133 -22.41 4.36 7.99
CA ASN A 133 -22.64 5.80 8.02
C ASN A 133 -21.55 6.48 8.85
N PRO A 134 -20.32 6.60 8.31
CA PRO A 134 -19.22 7.20 9.04
C PRO A 134 -19.48 8.67 9.33
N LEU A 135 -19.23 9.07 10.57
CA LEU A 135 -19.36 10.45 11.06
C LEU A 135 -17.99 11.15 11.19
N TYR A 136 -16.94 10.36 11.41
CA TYR A 136 -15.56 10.81 11.56
C TYR A 136 -14.62 9.69 11.17
N VAL A 137 -13.50 10.03 10.52
CA VAL A 137 -12.45 9.07 10.12
C VAL A 137 -11.08 9.63 10.49
N GLU A 138 -10.26 8.83 11.16
CA GLU A 138 -8.85 9.14 11.41
C GLU A 138 -7.96 7.97 11.01
N MET A 139 -6.88 8.27 10.27
CA MET A 139 -5.82 7.31 10.00
C MET A 139 -4.47 7.86 10.47
N LYS A 140 -3.73 7.03 11.17
CA LYS A 140 -2.43 7.40 11.73
C LYS A 140 -1.36 6.40 11.33
N ARG A 141 -0.31 6.92 10.65
CA ARG A 141 0.81 6.10 10.17
C ARG A 141 2.16 6.69 10.59
N HIS A 142 2.62 6.27 11.75
CA HIS A 142 3.89 6.71 12.31
C HIS A 142 4.92 5.57 12.26
N ASN A 143 6.08 5.81 11.67
CA ASN A 143 7.11 4.80 11.51
C ASN A 143 8.54 5.36 11.71
N PRO A 144 9.13 5.21 12.89
CA PRO A 144 10.47 5.73 13.18
C PRO A 144 11.56 5.11 12.28
N THR A 145 11.34 3.91 11.76
CA THR A 145 12.32 3.26 10.86
C THR A 145 12.38 3.89 9.47
N SER A 146 11.38 4.69 9.07
CA SER A 146 11.38 5.43 7.81
C SER A 146 12.25 6.69 7.85
N ALA A 147 12.82 7.06 8.98
CA ALA A 147 13.72 8.22 9.10
C ALA A 147 14.97 8.14 8.19
N ARG A 148 15.33 6.93 7.75
CA ARG A 148 16.42 6.67 6.78
C ARG A 148 16.04 6.95 5.33
N VAL A 149 14.75 7.11 5.02
CA VAL A 149 14.28 7.38 3.66
C VAL A 149 14.57 8.85 3.35
N THR A 150 15.37 9.08 2.30
CA THR A 150 15.71 10.41 1.80
C THR A 150 15.15 10.57 0.38
N GLY A 151 14.84 11.80 -0.03
CA GLY A 151 14.40 12.11 -1.39
C GLY A 151 12.90 11.99 -1.64
N SER A 152 12.10 11.59 -0.64
CA SER A 152 10.63 11.66 -0.69
C SER A 152 10.06 12.23 0.60
N SER A 153 8.89 12.87 0.56
CA SER A 153 8.22 13.34 1.77
C SER A 153 7.52 12.18 2.49
N VAL A 154 7.13 12.41 3.73
CA VAL A 154 6.36 11.44 4.52
C VAL A 154 4.98 11.15 3.89
N VAL A 155 4.51 12.06 3.02
CA VAL A 155 3.23 11.90 2.31
C VAL A 155 3.34 10.75 1.30
N GLU A 156 4.34 10.75 0.42
CA GLU A 156 4.55 9.69 -0.59
C GLU A 156 5.14 8.41 0.02
N ASP A 157 5.84 8.53 1.16
CA ASP A 157 6.42 7.34 1.78
C ASP A 157 5.41 6.57 2.65
N LEU A 158 4.70 7.28 3.52
CA LEU A 158 3.82 6.69 4.53
C LEU A 158 2.33 6.98 4.28
N MET A 159 1.95 8.26 4.13
CA MET A 159 0.54 8.66 4.07
C MET A 159 -0.16 8.13 2.82
N ILE A 160 0.56 7.89 1.73
CA ILE A 160 0.02 7.36 0.47
C ILE A 160 -0.74 6.03 0.65
N HIS A 161 -0.38 5.22 1.63
CA HIS A 161 -1.10 3.98 1.93
C HIS A 161 -2.50 4.27 2.49
N ASP A 162 -2.61 5.27 3.36
CA ASP A 162 -3.88 5.68 3.97
C ASP A 162 -4.73 6.43 2.96
N ILE A 163 -4.11 7.26 2.11
CA ILE A 163 -4.75 7.91 0.96
C ILE A 163 -5.33 6.86 0.01
N ASP A 164 -4.57 5.83 -0.32
CA ASP A 164 -5.01 4.77 -1.21
C ASP A 164 -6.26 4.04 -0.68
N ILE A 165 -6.24 3.65 0.59
CA ILE A 165 -7.38 3.01 1.25
C ILE A 165 -8.59 3.94 1.24
N LEU A 166 -8.39 5.20 1.60
CA LEU A 166 -9.47 6.18 1.68
C LEU A 166 -10.15 6.39 0.31
N LEU A 167 -9.35 6.66 -0.74
CA LEU A 167 -9.86 7.01 -2.07
C LEU A 167 -10.43 5.82 -2.82
N ASN A 168 -9.93 4.63 -2.60
CA ASN A 168 -10.23 3.49 -3.46
C ASN A 168 -11.04 2.38 -2.78
N GLU A 169 -11.03 2.31 -1.44
CA GLU A 169 -11.81 1.32 -0.70
C GLU A 169 -13.07 1.91 -0.06
N PHE A 170 -13.01 3.17 0.38
CA PHE A 170 -14.14 3.83 1.03
C PHE A 170 -14.82 4.87 0.12
N PHE A 171 -14.25 5.14 -1.07
CA PHE A 171 -14.78 6.06 -2.09
C PHE A 171 -15.08 7.47 -1.56
N LEU A 172 -14.30 7.92 -0.61
CA LEU A 172 -14.38 9.27 -0.09
C LEU A 172 -13.77 10.25 -1.08
N HIS A 173 -14.50 11.31 -1.43
CA HIS A 173 -14.06 12.37 -2.32
C HIS A 173 -13.63 13.57 -1.49
N PRO A 174 -12.34 13.70 -1.15
CA PRO A 174 -11.87 14.76 -0.28
C PRO A 174 -11.85 16.12 -1.00
N HIS A 175 -12.31 17.13 -0.29
CA HIS A 175 -12.23 18.53 -0.63
C HIS A 175 -11.89 19.35 0.63
N ASP A 176 -11.67 20.66 0.51
CA ASP A 176 -11.28 21.53 1.63
C ASP A 176 -10.09 20.95 2.41
N ILE A 177 -8.99 20.71 1.69
CA ILE A 177 -7.81 20.07 2.24
C ILE A 177 -6.95 21.10 2.96
N HIS A 178 -6.67 20.89 4.23
CA HIS A 178 -5.75 21.68 5.05
C HIS A 178 -4.64 20.79 5.58
N SER A 179 -3.40 21.12 5.27
CA SER A 179 -2.23 20.37 5.73
C SER A 179 -1.29 21.23 6.54
N VAL A 180 -0.71 20.64 7.59
CA VAL A 180 0.29 21.29 8.45
C VAL A 180 1.40 20.29 8.75
N GLY A 181 2.65 20.71 8.56
CA GLY A 181 3.78 19.83 8.88
C GLY A 181 5.05 20.18 8.12
N ASN A 182 5.78 19.16 7.72
CA ASN A 182 7.02 19.25 6.94
C ASN A 182 7.28 17.92 6.23
N ALA A 183 8.45 17.76 5.60
CA ALA A 183 8.82 16.54 4.87
C ALA A 183 8.83 15.27 5.73
N ASP A 184 8.96 15.37 7.06
CA ASP A 184 9.07 14.23 7.98
C ASP A 184 7.82 13.98 8.83
N VAL A 185 6.99 15.01 9.02
CA VAL A 185 5.76 14.93 9.81
C VAL A 185 4.68 15.75 9.12
N MET A 186 3.54 15.15 8.84
CA MET A 186 2.43 15.79 8.16
C MET A 186 1.11 15.40 8.82
N SER A 187 0.25 16.38 9.06
CA SER A 187 -1.15 16.19 9.45
C SER A 187 -2.04 16.87 8.43
N VAL A 188 -3.13 16.21 8.09
CA VAL A 188 -4.10 16.69 7.09
C VAL A 188 -5.49 16.59 7.69
N LEU A 189 -6.25 17.67 7.58
CA LEU A 189 -7.69 17.69 7.83
C LEU A 189 -8.39 17.95 6.49
N MET A 190 -9.39 17.16 6.17
CA MET A 190 -10.16 17.30 4.94
C MET A 190 -11.63 17.01 5.17
N ASN A 191 -12.46 17.51 4.27
CA ASN A 191 -13.87 17.21 4.21
C ASN A 191 -14.13 16.15 3.13
N CYS A 192 -14.81 15.08 3.51
CA CYS A 192 -15.27 14.03 2.58
C CYS A 192 -16.79 13.87 2.69
N ASN A 193 -17.56 14.57 1.84
CA ASN A 193 -19.03 14.53 1.88
C ASN A 193 -19.62 14.92 3.25
N ASN A 194 -19.12 16.01 3.85
CA ASN A 194 -19.43 16.49 5.21
C ASN A 194 -18.93 15.57 6.35
N ILE A 195 -18.07 14.61 6.04
CA ILE A 195 -17.39 13.81 7.05
C ILE A 195 -15.99 14.38 7.24
N PRO A 196 -15.61 14.79 8.47
CA PRO A 196 -14.24 15.20 8.76
C PRO A 196 -13.33 13.96 8.73
N VAL A 197 -12.25 14.09 7.96
CA VAL A 197 -11.23 13.04 7.84
C VAL A 197 -9.87 13.61 8.23
N VAL A 198 -9.17 12.90 9.10
CA VAL A 198 -7.84 13.28 9.57
C VAL A 198 -6.82 12.22 9.18
N LEU A 199 -5.76 12.63 8.49
CA LEU A 199 -4.59 11.79 8.22
C LEU A 199 -3.37 12.34 8.96
N SER A 200 -2.58 11.45 9.56
CA SER A 200 -1.34 11.83 10.23
C SER A 200 -0.22 10.84 9.89
N ALA A 201 0.88 11.35 9.37
CA ALA A 201 2.07 10.55 9.07
C ALA A 201 3.32 11.16 9.73
N SER A 202 4.20 10.31 10.26
CA SER A 202 5.44 10.75 10.92
C SER A 202 6.56 9.72 10.78
N ARG A 203 7.77 10.21 10.44
CA ARG A 203 9.02 9.46 10.53
C ARG A 203 9.77 9.72 11.85
N LYS A 204 9.33 10.70 12.64
CA LYS A 204 10.01 11.17 13.85
C LYS A 204 9.40 10.62 15.14
N ALA A 205 8.33 9.86 15.05
CA ALA A 205 7.72 9.22 16.21
C ALA A 205 8.68 8.21 16.86
N SER A 206 8.64 8.07 18.16
CA SER A 206 9.39 7.03 18.90
C SER A 206 8.69 5.66 18.90
N LYS A 207 7.40 5.64 18.56
CA LYS A 207 6.57 4.42 18.50
C LYS A 207 6.01 4.23 17.10
N LYS A 208 6.02 2.99 16.61
CA LYS A 208 5.33 2.61 15.37
C LYS A 208 3.83 2.52 15.64
N ILE A 209 3.04 3.22 14.82
CA ILE A 209 1.57 3.25 14.90
C ILE A 209 1.03 3.12 13.48
N ARG A 210 0.03 2.26 13.30
CA ARG A 210 -0.75 2.14 12.06
C ARG A 210 -2.20 1.88 12.44
N LEU A 211 -2.93 2.96 12.66
CA LEU A 211 -4.30 2.94 13.19
C LEU A 211 -5.27 3.42 12.12
N PHE A 212 -6.44 2.78 12.08
CA PHE A 212 -7.63 3.22 11.39
C PHE A 212 -8.77 3.33 12.40
N TYR A 213 -9.24 4.54 12.63
CA TYR A 213 -10.30 4.87 13.60
C TYR A 213 -11.49 5.45 12.85
N ILE A 214 -12.69 4.95 13.11
CA ILE A 214 -13.93 5.40 12.48
C ILE A 214 -15.01 5.51 13.55
N GLU A 215 -15.65 6.68 13.64
CA GLU A 215 -16.91 6.82 14.35
C GLU A 215 -18.06 6.64 13.36
N ASP A 216 -18.95 5.72 13.65
CA ASP A 216 -20.19 5.47 12.94
C ASP A 216 -21.40 5.87 13.84
N GLU A 217 -22.62 5.91 13.29
CA GLU A 217 -23.82 6.30 14.07
C GLU A 217 -24.00 5.46 15.33
N ASP A 218 -23.73 4.15 15.28
CA ASP A 218 -24.06 3.21 16.35
C ASP A 218 -22.83 2.64 17.08
N PHE A 219 -21.64 2.87 16.56
CA PHE A 219 -20.40 2.27 17.09
C PHE A 219 -19.15 3.04 16.67
N THR A 220 -18.06 2.72 17.32
CA THR A 220 -16.71 3.15 16.91
C THR A 220 -15.89 1.94 16.54
N ILE A 221 -15.13 2.03 15.46
CA ILE A 221 -14.21 1.00 15.00
C ILE A 221 -12.76 1.45 15.23
N GLU A 222 -11.94 0.56 15.79
CA GLU A 222 -10.50 0.67 15.81
C GLU A 222 -9.87 -0.50 15.05
N GLY A 223 -9.10 -0.19 14.00
CA GLY A 223 -8.33 -1.16 13.22
C GLY A 223 -6.84 -0.94 13.41
N ASP A 224 -6.10 -1.96 13.83
CA ASP A 224 -4.64 -1.94 13.90
C ASP A 224 -4.06 -2.77 12.74
N PHE A 225 -3.42 -2.11 11.78
CA PHE A 225 -2.79 -2.76 10.62
C PHE A 225 -1.61 -3.65 11.00
N MET A 226 -0.96 -3.40 12.13
CA MET A 226 0.22 -4.17 12.54
C MET A 226 -0.15 -5.49 13.17
N THR A 227 -1.16 -5.49 14.04
CA THR A 227 -1.67 -6.69 14.70
C THR A 227 -2.75 -7.38 13.90
N GLN A 228 -3.29 -6.71 12.87
CA GLN A 228 -4.44 -7.15 12.07
C GLN A 228 -5.65 -7.45 12.97
N GLU A 229 -5.95 -6.53 13.86
CA GLU A 229 -7.08 -6.62 14.77
C GLU A 229 -8.08 -5.49 14.47
N VAL A 230 -9.37 -5.82 14.58
CA VAL A 230 -10.47 -4.88 14.47
C VAL A 230 -11.32 -5.01 15.72
N THR A 231 -11.52 -3.88 16.40
CA THR A 231 -12.35 -3.78 17.60
C THR A 231 -13.51 -2.83 17.32
N ILE A 232 -14.71 -3.22 17.77
CA ILE A 232 -15.93 -2.42 17.67
C ILE A 232 -16.38 -2.06 19.07
N HIS A 233 -16.50 -0.77 19.35
CA HIS A 233 -17.07 -0.25 20.59
C HIS A 233 -18.52 0.17 20.32
N ARG A 234 -19.49 -0.57 20.85
CA ARG A 234 -20.91 -0.21 20.72
C ARG A 234 -21.22 1.01 21.55
N LYS A 235 -22.14 1.87 21.05
CA LYS A 235 -22.68 2.93 21.88
C LYS A 235 -23.31 2.32 23.13
N PRO A 236 -23.02 2.88 24.31
CA PRO A 236 -23.58 2.36 25.54
C PRO A 236 -25.10 2.43 25.53
N GLY A 237 -25.72 1.39 26.07
CA GLY A 237 -27.15 1.36 26.30
C GLY A 237 -27.61 2.39 27.35
N GLN A 238 -28.71 2.17 27.99
CA GLN A 238 -29.21 3.09 29.00
C GLN A 238 -28.24 3.27 30.17
N TYR A 239 -28.02 4.52 30.57
CA TYR A 239 -27.33 4.82 31.81
C TYR A 239 -28.26 4.46 32.99
N GLN A 240 -27.81 3.61 33.88
CA GLN A 240 -28.53 3.31 35.11
C GLN A 240 -27.89 4.06 36.28
N ILE A 241 -28.71 4.71 37.10
CA ILE A 241 -28.26 5.31 38.35
C ILE A 241 -28.55 4.31 39.44
N GLU A 242 -27.57 3.58 39.91
CA GLU A 242 -27.68 2.70 41.07
C GLU A 242 -27.05 3.40 42.28
N ALA A 243 -27.91 3.74 43.27
CA ALA A 243 -27.51 4.18 44.60
C ALA A 243 -26.27 5.14 44.64
N GLN A 244 -26.29 6.24 43.89
CA GLN A 244 -25.19 7.24 43.77
C GLN A 244 -24.03 6.85 42.86
N ARG A 245 -24.15 5.80 42.04
CA ARG A 245 -23.14 5.43 41.01
C ARG A 245 -23.78 5.50 39.63
N TYR A 246 -23.02 6.08 38.66
CA TYR A 246 -23.34 5.89 37.26
C TYR A 246 -22.79 4.53 36.84
N VAL A 247 -23.64 3.64 36.35
CA VAL A 247 -23.27 2.37 35.77
C VAL A 247 -23.51 2.45 34.27
N GLN A 248 -22.47 2.21 33.49
CA GLN A 248 -22.52 2.16 32.04
C GLN A 248 -21.99 0.82 31.59
N GLU A 249 -22.75 0.10 30.77
CA GLU A 249 -22.28 -1.11 30.12
C GLU A 249 -21.55 -0.73 28.82
N ASN A 250 -20.29 -1.14 28.68
CA ASN A 250 -19.51 -0.99 27.46
C ASN A 250 -19.40 -2.34 26.77
N ILE A 251 -19.97 -2.46 25.58
CA ILE A 251 -19.85 -3.66 24.75
C ILE A 251 -18.69 -3.46 23.77
N ILE A 252 -17.69 -4.31 23.89
CA ILE A 252 -16.52 -4.34 23.00
C ILE A 252 -16.52 -5.67 22.26
N GLU A 253 -16.58 -5.62 20.94
CA GLU A 253 -16.52 -6.78 20.07
C GLU A 253 -15.16 -6.85 19.40
N LYS A 254 -14.54 -8.03 19.39
CA LYS A 254 -13.37 -8.31 18.57
C LYS A 254 -13.79 -9.03 17.30
N VAL A 255 -13.48 -8.47 16.15
CA VAL A 255 -13.75 -9.11 14.86
C VAL A 255 -12.71 -10.21 14.62
N MET A 256 -13.18 -11.38 14.22
CA MET A 256 -12.28 -12.48 13.84
C MET A 256 -11.69 -12.22 12.46
N VAL A 257 -10.46 -11.73 12.42
CA VAL A 257 -9.70 -11.47 11.19
C VAL A 257 -8.76 -12.62 10.92
N GLY A 258 -8.84 -13.20 9.73
CA GLY A 258 -7.86 -14.19 9.26
C GLY A 258 -6.52 -13.48 8.94
N LYS A 259 -5.53 -13.64 9.81
CA LYS A 259 -4.22 -12.98 9.65
C LYS A 259 -3.45 -13.56 8.46
N VAL A 260 -2.93 -12.68 7.61
CA VAL A 260 -2.13 -13.02 6.44
C VAL A 260 -0.88 -12.15 6.37
N GLU A 261 0.10 -12.53 5.56
CA GLU A 261 1.18 -11.62 5.15
C GLU A 261 0.69 -10.80 3.94
N PRO A 262 0.45 -9.48 4.07
CA PRO A 262 -0.16 -8.69 3.00
C PRO A 262 0.66 -8.70 1.70
N LEU A 263 1.99 -8.66 1.79
CA LEU A 263 2.85 -8.74 0.61
C LEU A 263 2.73 -10.09 -0.11
N LYS A 264 2.61 -11.19 0.64
CA LYS A 264 2.40 -12.50 0.05
C LYS A 264 1.06 -12.56 -0.71
N GLN A 265 0.01 -12.04 -0.10
CA GLN A 265 -1.32 -11.96 -0.73
C GLN A 265 -1.29 -11.09 -2.00
N GLU A 266 -0.58 -9.97 -1.98
CA GLU A 266 -0.40 -9.09 -3.14
C GLU A 266 0.29 -9.81 -4.29
N LEU A 267 1.44 -10.47 -4.01
CA LEU A 267 2.24 -11.16 -5.03
C LEU A 267 1.53 -12.40 -5.58
N GLU A 268 0.85 -13.18 -4.74
CA GLU A 268 -0.01 -14.29 -5.17
C GLU A 268 -1.13 -13.78 -6.09
N THR A 269 -1.83 -12.71 -5.69
CA THR A 269 -2.88 -12.10 -6.51
C THR A 269 -2.34 -11.60 -7.85
N PHE A 270 -1.16 -10.99 -7.87
CA PHE A 270 -0.55 -10.55 -9.12
C PHE A 270 -0.27 -11.71 -10.07
N ILE A 271 0.32 -12.80 -9.57
CA ILE A 271 0.57 -14.02 -10.37
C ILE A 271 -0.72 -14.61 -10.90
N ASP A 272 -1.77 -14.68 -10.08
CA ASP A 272 -3.07 -15.22 -10.48
C ASP A 272 -3.74 -14.32 -11.54
N CYS A 273 -3.65 -13.00 -11.40
CA CYS A 273 -4.16 -12.07 -12.41
C CYS A 273 -3.44 -12.23 -13.75
N VAL A 274 -2.12 -12.40 -13.75
CA VAL A 274 -1.35 -12.63 -14.98
C VAL A 274 -1.74 -13.96 -15.62
N LYS A 275 -1.86 -15.04 -14.85
CA LYS A 275 -2.27 -16.36 -15.35
C LYS A 275 -3.68 -16.36 -15.96
N ASN A 276 -4.61 -15.68 -15.30
CA ASN A 276 -6.02 -15.68 -15.68
C ASN A 276 -6.39 -14.54 -16.63
N GLN A 277 -5.43 -13.67 -16.99
CA GLN A 277 -5.65 -12.46 -17.78
C GLN A 277 -6.77 -11.58 -17.19
N SER A 278 -6.81 -11.48 -15.86
CA SER A 278 -7.77 -10.66 -15.13
C SER A 278 -7.13 -9.38 -14.60
N PRO A 279 -7.86 -8.28 -14.46
CA PRO A 279 -7.30 -7.04 -13.95
C PRO A 279 -6.79 -7.19 -12.51
N PHE A 280 -5.65 -6.56 -12.22
CA PHE A 280 -5.12 -6.49 -10.86
C PHE A 280 -5.94 -5.49 -10.02
N PRO A 281 -6.22 -5.77 -8.73
CA PRO A 281 -7.10 -4.94 -7.91
C PRO A 281 -6.64 -3.49 -7.71
N VAL A 282 -5.32 -3.26 -7.75
CA VAL A 282 -4.72 -1.92 -7.62
C VAL A 282 -4.22 -1.47 -8.98
N THR A 283 -5.06 -0.69 -9.67
CA THR A 283 -4.78 -0.28 -11.05
C THR A 283 -3.85 0.94 -11.10
N PRO A 284 -3.16 1.16 -12.23
CA PRO A 284 -2.36 2.37 -12.44
C PRO A 284 -3.15 3.66 -12.27
N GLU A 285 -4.41 3.71 -12.74
CA GLU A 285 -5.28 4.88 -12.62
C GLU A 285 -5.59 5.22 -11.16
N GLN A 286 -5.76 4.21 -10.31
CA GLN A 286 -5.92 4.40 -8.88
C GLN A 286 -4.64 4.95 -8.25
N ALA A 287 -3.48 4.39 -8.60
CA ALA A 287 -2.19 4.83 -8.10
C ALA A 287 -1.82 6.25 -8.56
N ILE A 288 -2.19 6.64 -9.78
CA ILE A 288 -2.03 8.01 -10.29
C ILE A 288 -2.89 8.97 -9.45
N ARG A 289 -4.16 8.66 -9.21
CA ARG A 289 -5.04 9.47 -8.34
C ARG A 289 -4.48 9.61 -6.92
N ASN A 290 -3.90 8.55 -6.37
CA ASN A 290 -3.26 8.59 -5.06
C ASN A 290 -2.09 9.59 -5.05
N LEU A 291 -1.28 9.57 -6.11
CA LEU A 291 -0.12 10.44 -6.24
C LEU A 291 -0.53 11.90 -6.47
N GLU A 292 -1.54 12.18 -7.32
CA GLU A 292 -2.17 13.50 -7.46
C GLU A 292 -2.66 14.04 -6.12
N PHE A 293 -3.27 13.15 -5.31
CA PHE A 293 -3.73 13.54 -3.99
C PHE A 293 -2.58 13.86 -3.03
N CYS A 294 -1.49 13.10 -3.07
CA CYS A 294 -0.27 13.42 -2.33
C CYS A 294 0.29 14.80 -2.73
N GLU A 295 0.28 15.13 -4.02
CA GLU A 295 0.69 16.44 -4.54
C GLU A 295 -0.20 17.57 -4.02
N LYS A 296 -1.54 17.37 -3.99
CA LYS A 296 -2.50 18.33 -3.40
C LYS A 296 -2.24 18.55 -1.91
N VAL A 297 -2.01 17.48 -1.15
CA VAL A 297 -1.68 17.58 0.29
C VAL A 297 -0.43 18.41 0.52
N ARG A 298 0.61 18.23 -0.31
CA ARG A 298 1.83 19.04 -0.21
C ARG A 298 1.63 20.51 -0.62
N ALA A 299 0.76 20.76 -1.58
CA ALA A 299 0.46 22.11 -2.05
C ALA A 299 -0.45 22.89 -1.08
N ALA A 300 -1.21 22.21 -0.23
CA ALA A 300 -2.10 22.80 0.77
C ALA A 300 -1.39 23.11 2.11
N HIS A 301 -0.06 22.99 2.15
CA HIS A 301 0.80 23.22 3.32
C HIS A 301 1.33 24.66 3.38
#